data_f6a23e543425cea16c3e4c03a83bdd0b
#
_entry.id   f6a23e543425cea16c3e4c03a83bdd0b
#
_cell.length_a   1.000
_cell.length_b   1.000
_cell.length_c   1.000
_cell.angle_alpha   90.00
_cell.angle_beta   90.00
_cell.angle_gamma   90.00
#
_symmetry.space_group_name_H-M   'P 1'
#
loop_
_entity.id
_entity.type
_entity.pdbx_description
1 polymer ?
#
loop_
_entity_poly.entity_id
_entity_poly.type
_entity_poly.pdbx_seq_one_letter_code
_entity_poly.pdbx_strand_id
1 'polypeptide(L)'
;MIVQFGGQTPLNLAHGLAKAGVPLIGTGLQSIDDAEDRDRFKKVIDELGLAQPPSGIARGLEQAVEIAGRIGYPVLVRPSYVLGGRGMETCFDETSLRRYMTKAVEVSDLAETPILVDHFLADAIEVDVDVIADFSPDESSQTKLVPQKSPNPRAVVCGVMEHIEEAGIHSGDSTCTVPPYSLSPVIVRRIREQSMALAKKLRVRGLMNVQMAVKDDVIYVLEVNPRASRTTPFISKAKGVAYARLAARVMMGASLDELNVHETPDAGFFAVKESVFPFAKFPGVDVILGPEMRSTGEVMGADRSLPVAFAKAQMAAGVMLPINGNVFVSVRESDKRHVCELGRSLIRMGFKIFASHGTHAELSKQNIPATMLRKISEGARPNVLDLIRSGEVHLILNTATRKGGETDEGKIRAQAVRSGVPIVTTISGARAAVQAIAGMQAEPWNVFAIQDYFPHLARPSFKPASTPTPQIACATNKSPHSTPVHN
;
A
#
# COMPACT_ATOMS: atom_id res chain seq x y z
N MET A 1 -15.65 -22.91 12.82
CA MET A 1 -15.30 -22.24 11.53
C MET A 1 -14.32 -21.10 11.82
N ILE A 2 -13.40 -20.80 10.91
CA ILE A 2 -12.51 -19.62 10.99
C ILE A 2 -13.06 -18.54 10.05
N VAL A 3 -13.30 -17.34 10.57
CA VAL A 3 -13.79 -16.18 9.80
C VAL A 3 -12.71 -15.12 9.55
N GLN A 4 -11.51 -15.32 10.07
CA GLN A 4 -10.40 -14.36 10.04
C GLN A 4 -9.45 -14.50 8.83
N PHE A 5 -9.72 -15.42 7.90
CA PHE A 5 -9.03 -15.54 6.62
C PHE A 5 -10.00 -15.24 5.47
N GLY A 6 -9.62 -14.34 4.56
CA GLY A 6 -10.44 -13.95 3.39
C GLY A 6 -10.98 -12.53 3.44
N GLY A 7 -10.40 -11.65 4.24
CA GLY A 7 -10.77 -10.24 4.33
C GLY A 7 -12.09 -10.00 5.07
N GLN A 8 -12.84 -8.98 4.68
CA GLN A 8 -14.07 -8.54 5.37
C GLN A 8 -15.25 -9.47 5.14
N THR A 9 -15.36 -10.11 3.98
CA THR A 9 -16.52 -10.94 3.62
C THR A 9 -16.83 -12.05 4.64
N PRO A 10 -15.87 -12.91 5.05
CA PRO A 10 -16.17 -13.91 6.07
C PRO A 10 -16.41 -13.32 7.46
N LEU A 11 -15.82 -12.16 7.81
CA LEU A 11 -16.11 -11.47 9.07
C LEU A 11 -17.56 -11.01 9.12
N ASN A 12 -18.10 -10.45 8.06
CA ASN A 12 -19.50 -10.03 7.98
C ASN A 12 -20.49 -11.20 8.18
N LEU A 13 -20.06 -12.44 7.96
CA LEU A 13 -20.87 -13.63 8.20
C LEU A 13 -20.82 -14.09 9.67
N ALA A 14 -19.91 -13.57 10.49
CA ALA A 14 -19.63 -14.09 11.83
C ALA A 14 -20.88 -14.10 12.73
N HIS A 15 -21.64 -13.02 12.78
CA HIS A 15 -22.89 -12.93 13.55
C HIS A 15 -23.94 -13.94 13.07
N GLY A 16 -24.15 -14.03 11.76
CA GLY A 16 -25.12 -14.99 11.18
C GLY A 16 -24.74 -16.44 11.48
N LEU A 17 -23.46 -16.78 11.39
CA LEU A 17 -22.94 -18.10 11.71
C LEU A 17 -23.09 -18.43 13.20
N ALA A 18 -22.75 -17.48 14.07
CA ALA A 18 -22.92 -17.66 15.52
C ALA A 18 -24.39 -17.85 15.89
N LYS A 19 -25.30 -17.04 15.34
CA LYS A 19 -26.77 -17.19 15.53
C LYS A 19 -27.30 -18.53 15.04
N ALA A 20 -26.72 -19.09 13.98
CA ALA A 20 -27.02 -20.42 13.46
C ALA A 20 -26.38 -21.57 14.27
N GLY A 21 -25.68 -21.27 15.38
CA GLY A 21 -25.04 -22.27 16.25
C GLY A 21 -23.74 -22.82 15.66
N VAL A 22 -23.16 -22.21 14.60
CA VAL A 22 -21.88 -22.64 14.04
C VAL A 22 -20.75 -22.19 14.97
N PRO A 23 -19.92 -23.11 15.48
CA PRO A 23 -18.84 -22.76 16.38
C PRO A 23 -17.75 -21.97 15.62
N LEU A 24 -17.48 -20.75 16.09
CA LEU A 24 -16.38 -19.93 15.60
C LEU A 24 -15.13 -20.22 16.45
N ILE A 25 -13.96 -20.25 15.81
CA ILE A 25 -12.66 -20.39 16.44
C ILE A 25 -11.72 -19.28 15.98
N GLY A 26 -10.83 -18.86 16.86
CA GLY A 26 -9.98 -17.67 16.68
C GLY A 26 -10.40 -16.56 17.63
N THR A 27 -10.26 -15.31 17.20
CA THR A 27 -10.69 -14.11 17.95
C THR A 27 -12.20 -14.13 18.15
N GLY A 28 -12.66 -13.84 19.39
CA GLY A 28 -14.06 -13.87 19.76
C GLY A 28 -14.89 -12.79 19.06
N LEU A 29 -16.20 -13.05 18.92
CA LEU A 29 -17.13 -12.15 18.22
C LEU A 29 -17.19 -10.75 18.86
N GLN A 30 -17.21 -10.70 20.19
CA GLN A 30 -17.19 -9.43 20.94
C GLN A 30 -15.94 -8.59 20.58
N SER A 31 -14.77 -9.23 20.49
CA SER A 31 -13.52 -8.53 20.14
C SER A 31 -13.48 -8.08 18.69
N ILE A 32 -14.15 -8.81 17.79
CA ILE A 32 -14.34 -8.37 16.40
C ILE A 32 -15.21 -7.12 16.38
N ASP A 33 -16.33 -7.12 17.12
CA ASP A 33 -17.21 -5.96 17.24
C ASP A 33 -16.51 -4.76 17.86
N ASP A 34 -15.71 -4.97 18.92
CA ASP A 34 -14.96 -3.91 19.59
C ASP A 34 -13.91 -3.26 18.69
N ALA A 35 -13.41 -3.99 17.68
CA ALA A 35 -12.48 -3.47 16.69
C ALA A 35 -13.19 -2.79 15.50
N GLU A 36 -14.37 -3.29 15.08
CA GLU A 36 -15.07 -2.81 13.89
C GLU A 36 -16.08 -1.70 14.19
N ASP A 37 -16.70 -1.71 15.39
CA ASP A 37 -17.58 -0.64 15.82
C ASP A 37 -16.77 0.56 16.31
N ARG A 38 -17.02 1.72 15.72
CA ARG A 38 -16.21 2.91 15.95
C ARG A 38 -16.28 3.43 17.40
N ASP A 39 -17.47 3.42 18.00
CA ASP A 39 -17.66 3.93 19.36
C ASP A 39 -17.02 2.98 20.39
N ARG A 40 -17.09 1.68 20.12
CA ARG A 40 -16.43 0.66 20.94
C ARG A 40 -14.91 0.74 20.76
N PHE A 41 -14.45 0.86 19.51
CA PHE A 41 -13.02 0.99 19.22
C PHE A 41 -12.42 2.25 19.86
N LYS A 42 -13.16 3.39 19.80
CA LYS A 42 -12.74 4.61 20.48
C LYS A 42 -12.52 4.38 21.97
N LYS A 43 -13.43 3.65 22.66
CA LYS A 43 -13.24 3.29 24.07
C LYS A 43 -11.98 2.46 24.30
N VAL A 44 -11.71 1.49 23.42
CA VAL A 44 -10.47 0.68 23.47
C VAL A 44 -9.25 1.57 23.39
N ILE A 45 -9.23 2.53 22.47
CA ILE A 45 -8.13 3.47 22.29
C ILE A 45 -7.97 4.39 23.51
N ASP A 46 -9.07 4.97 24.00
CA ASP A 46 -9.07 5.86 25.18
C ASP A 46 -8.58 5.12 26.44
N GLU A 47 -9.03 3.87 26.67
CA GLU A 47 -8.58 3.05 27.81
C GLU A 47 -7.10 2.66 27.75
N LEU A 48 -6.53 2.57 26.55
CA LEU A 48 -5.10 2.32 26.35
C LEU A 48 -4.27 3.60 26.33
N GLY A 49 -4.87 4.77 26.39
CA GLY A 49 -4.19 6.06 26.29
C GLY A 49 -3.52 6.29 24.95
N LEU A 50 -4.06 5.71 23.87
CA LEU A 50 -3.53 5.83 22.50
C LEU A 50 -4.19 7.02 21.79
N ALA A 51 -3.53 7.53 20.76
CA ALA A 51 -4.06 8.64 19.97
C ALA A 51 -4.79 8.13 18.71
N GLN A 52 -5.88 8.80 18.35
CA GLN A 52 -6.56 8.71 17.06
C GLN A 52 -6.66 10.12 16.43
N PRO A 53 -6.75 10.24 15.10
CA PRO A 53 -7.08 11.51 14.49
C PRO A 53 -8.41 12.06 15.04
N PRO A 54 -8.51 13.37 15.30
CA PRO A 54 -9.80 13.99 15.65
C PRO A 54 -10.85 13.66 14.61
N SER A 55 -12.05 13.33 15.05
CA SER A 55 -13.11 12.87 14.14
C SER A 55 -14.51 13.26 14.63
N GLY A 56 -15.50 13.08 13.73
CA GLY A 56 -16.91 13.22 14.05
C GLY A 56 -17.81 12.49 13.07
N ILE A 57 -19.06 12.27 13.47
CA ILE A 57 -20.09 11.63 12.65
C ILE A 57 -21.09 12.71 12.24
N ALA A 58 -21.30 12.89 10.94
CA ALA A 58 -22.26 13.82 10.37
C ALA A 58 -23.43 13.06 9.73
N ARG A 59 -24.65 13.56 9.91
CA ARG A 59 -25.86 13.05 9.25
C ARG A 59 -26.39 14.02 8.17
N GLY A 60 -25.56 14.97 7.74
CA GLY A 60 -25.90 15.94 6.73
C GLY A 60 -24.79 16.94 6.49
N LEU A 61 -24.96 17.78 5.46
CA LEU A 61 -23.97 18.73 5.02
C LEU A 61 -23.53 19.72 6.10
N GLU A 62 -24.46 20.40 6.75
CA GLU A 62 -24.12 21.47 7.72
C GLU A 62 -23.41 20.89 8.95
N GLN A 63 -23.80 19.70 9.39
CA GLN A 63 -23.12 19.01 10.50
C GLN A 63 -21.70 18.58 10.09
N ALA A 64 -21.48 18.14 8.83
CA ALA A 64 -20.16 17.84 8.34
C ALA A 64 -19.25 19.07 8.31
N VAL A 65 -19.80 20.23 7.89
CA VAL A 65 -19.07 21.51 7.87
C VAL A 65 -18.73 21.97 9.30
N GLU A 66 -19.67 21.85 10.24
CA GLU A 66 -19.43 22.19 11.65
C GLU A 66 -18.30 21.31 12.25
N ILE A 67 -18.36 20.00 12.01
CA ILE A 67 -17.33 19.07 12.48
C ILE A 67 -15.98 19.43 11.85
N ALA A 68 -15.92 19.62 10.54
CA ALA A 68 -14.68 19.97 9.83
C ALA A 68 -14.10 21.30 10.33
N GLY A 69 -14.93 22.29 10.59
CA GLY A 69 -14.51 23.57 11.19
C GLY A 69 -13.90 23.40 12.58
N ARG A 70 -14.42 22.48 13.39
CA ARG A 70 -13.93 22.18 14.74
C ARG A 70 -12.62 21.39 14.74
N ILE A 71 -12.50 20.36 13.88
CA ILE A 71 -11.31 19.49 13.85
C ILE A 71 -10.20 20.03 12.95
N GLY A 72 -10.51 20.99 12.07
CA GLY A 72 -9.57 21.62 11.14
C GLY A 72 -9.42 20.86 9.80
N TYR A 73 -9.23 21.64 8.73
CA TYR A 73 -8.90 21.10 7.40
C TYR A 73 -7.40 20.82 7.27
N PRO A 74 -7.01 19.86 6.39
CA PRO A 74 -7.86 19.03 5.54
C PRO A 74 -8.59 17.94 6.31
N VAL A 75 -9.74 17.48 5.79
CA VAL A 75 -10.50 16.38 6.35
C VAL A 75 -10.69 15.24 5.35
N LEU A 76 -10.68 14.00 5.85
CA LEU A 76 -11.05 12.82 5.10
C LEU A 76 -12.52 12.51 5.37
N VAL A 77 -13.32 12.50 4.31
CA VAL A 77 -14.75 12.21 4.40
C VAL A 77 -15.01 10.82 3.85
N ARG A 78 -15.75 10.01 4.61
CA ARG A 78 -16.07 8.64 4.24
C ARG A 78 -17.49 8.26 4.61
N PRO A 79 -18.25 7.65 3.69
CA PRO A 79 -19.54 7.06 4.03
C PRO A 79 -19.34 5.92 5.04
N SER A 80 -20.29 5.75 5.97
CA SER A 80 -20.30 4.57 6.83
C SER A 80 -20.65 3.33 5.99
N TYR A 81 -20.09 2.17 6.36
CA TYR A 81 -20.39 0.87 5.74
C TYR A 81 -19.88 0.68 4.29
N VAL A 82 -18.87 1.42 3.83
CA VAL A 82 -18.22 1.15 2.54
C VAL A 82 -16.96 0.31 2.71
N LEU A 83 -16.73 -0.61 1.77
CA LEU A 83 -15.57 -1.49 1.74
C LEU A 83 -14.47 -0.92 0.82
N GLY A 84 -13.20 -1.07 1.23
CA GLY A 84 -12.04 -0.72 0.39
C GLY A 84 -11.93 0.77 0.07
N GLY A 85 -12.37 1.64 0.97
CA GLY A 85 -12.26 3.10 0.80
C GLY A 85 -13.16 3.71 -0.28
N ARG A 86 -14.14 2.95 -0.79
CA ARG A 86 -15.03 3.41 -1.86
C ARG A 86 -15.79 4.67 -1.45
N GLY A 87 -15.78 5.67 -2.31
CA GLY A 87 -16.45 6.94 -2.08
C GLY A 87 -15.77 7.83 -1.04
N MET A 88 -14.55 7.53 -0.59
CA MET A 88 -13.81 8.42 0.30
C MET A 88 -13.15 9.56 -0.49
N GLU A 89 -13.14 10.76 0.09
CA GLU A 89 -12.48 11.93 -0.51
C GLU A 89 -11.80 12.79 0.57
N THR A 90 -10.59 13.27 0.25
CA THR A 90 -9.90 14.26 1.08
C THR A 90 -10.36 15.66 0.66
N CYS A 91 -10.95 16.39 1.59
CA CYS A 91 -11.44 17.76 1.40
C CYS A 91 -10.47 18.74 2.07
N PHE A 92 -9.89 19.64 1.28
CA PHE A 92 -8.88 20.59 1.74
C PHE A 92 -9.47 21.88 2.32
N ASP A 93 -10.74 22.16 2.01
CA ASP A 93 -11.49 23.33 2.43
C ASP A 93 -13.00 23.03 2.46
N GLU A 94 -13.77 23.99 2.97
CA GLU A 94 -15.23 23.90 3.02
C GLU A 94 -15.87 23.75 1.64
N THR A 95 -15.32 24.41 0.62
CA THR A 95 -15.85 24.34 -0.75
C THR A 95 -15.77 22.93 -1.31
N SER A 96 -14.64 22.26 -1.12
CA SER A 96 -14.45 20.87 -1.53
C SER A 96 -15.33 19.91 -0.74
N LEU A 97 -15.51 20.15 0.55
CA LEU A 97 -16.41 19.37 1.41
C LEU A 97 -17.87 19.51 0.96
N ARG A 98 -18.35 20.73 0.73
CA ARG A 98 -19.73 20.98 0.24
C ARG A 98 -19.97 20.30 -1.11
N ARG A 99 -19.03 20.43 -2.02
CA ARG A 99 -19.11 19.78 -3.35
C ARG A 99 -19.18 18.25 -3.23
N TYR A 100 -18.36 17.65 -2.36
CA TYR A 100 -18.37 16.20 -2.10
C TYR A 100 -19.73 15.76 -1.55
N MET A 101 -20.20 16.42 -0.50
CA MET A 101 -21.46 16.09 0.18
C MET A 101 -22.66 16.18 -0.77
N THR A 102 -22.70 17.20 -1.65
CA THR A 102 -23.77 17.33 -2.65
C THR A 102 -23.77 16.15 -3.63
N LYS A 103 -22.60 15.76 -4.15
CA LYS A 103 -22.49 14.61 -5.04
C LYS A 103 -22.80 13.28 -4.36
N ALA A 104 -22.39 13.11 -3.11
CA ALA A 104 -22.63 11.88 -2.34
C ALA A 104 -24.12 11.68 -2.07
N VAL A 105 -24.86 12.77 -1.81
CA VAL A 105 -26.31 12.74 -1.61
C VAL A 105 -27.07 12.46 -2.91
N GLU A 106 -26.59 12.98 -4.06
CA GLU A 106 -27.24 12.79 -5.35
C GLU A 106 -27.10 11.35 -5.92
N VAL A 107 -26.02 10.64 -5.56
CA VAL A 107 -25.65 9.36 -6.20
C VAL A 107 -26.12 8.14 -5.43
N SER A 108 -26.62 8.27 -4.19
CA SER A 108 -26.91 7.11 -3.37
C SER A 108 -28.10 7.33 -2.41
N ASP A 109 -28.72 6.20 -2.02
CA ASP A 109 -29.59 6.08 -0.83
C ASP A 109 -28.88 6.48 0.49
N LEU A 110 -27.74 7.18 0.38
CA LEU A 110 -26.88 7.65 1.48
C LEU A 110 -27.46 8.85 2.24
N ALA A 111 -28.60 9.38 1.85
CA ALA A 111 -29.26 10.49 2.55
C ALA A 111 -29.52 10.18 4.05
N GLU A 112 -29.62 8.92 4.43
CA GLU A 112 -29.80 8.46 5.81
C GLU A 112 -28.55 7.83 6.43
N THR A 113 -27.48 7.63 5.66
CA THR A 113 -26.26 6.93 6.13
C THR A 113 -25.32 7.93 6.80
N PRO A 114 -24.87 7.67 8.04
CA PRO A 114 -23.89 8.53 8.69
C PRO A 114 -22.60 8.65 7.89
N ILE A 115 -22.08 9.87 7.81
CA ILE A 115 -20.82 10.19 7.15
C ILE A 115 -19.78 10.50 8.21
N LEU A 116 -18.59 9.93 8.05
CA LEU A 116 -17.46 10.15 8.93
C LEU A 116 -16.61 11.29 8.38
N VAL A 117 -16.22 12.20 9.27
CA VAL A 117 -15.33 13.32 8.99
C VAL A 117 -14.15 13.19 9.93
N ASP A 118 -13.01 12.80 9.40
CA ASP A 118 -11.77 12.60 10.15
C ASP A 118 -10.75 13.68 9.77
N HIS A 119 -9.98 14.19 10.73
CA HIS A 119 -8.86 15.08 10.44
C HIS A 119 -7.83 14.32 9.59
N PHE A 120 -7.47 14.85 8.42
CA PHE A 120 -6.50 14.25 7.53
C PHE A 120 -5.08 14.62 7.96
N LEU A 121 -4.29 13.62 8.30
CA LEU A 121 -2.90 13.77 8.74
C LEU A 121 -1.99 13.97 7.52
N ALA A 122 -2.01 15.14 6.92
CA ALA A 122 -1.13 15.45 5.79
C ALA A 122 0.36 15.27 6.16
N ASP A 123 1.15 14.75 5.22
CA ASP A 123 2.58 14.46 5.38
C ASP A 123 2.93 13.47 6.53
N ALA A 124 1.95 12.72 7.05
CA ALA A 124 2.22 11.65 8.00
C ALA A 124 2.82 10.42 7.30
N ILE A 125 3.64 9.67 8.03
CA ILE A 125 4.17 8.38 7.59
C ILE A 125 3.20 7.29 8.04
N GLU A 126 2.62 6.56 7.09
CA GLU A 126 1.77 5.42 7.43
C GLU A 126 2.59 4.16 7.63
N VAL A 127 2.09 3.31 8.53
CA VAL A 127 2.65 1.98 8.80
C VAL A 127 1.55 0.94 8.95
N ASP A 128 1.78 -0.23 8.39
CA ASP A 128 1.03 -1.45 8.68
C ASP A 128 1.82 -2.32 9.65
N VAL A 129 1.14 -2.89 10.64
CA VAL A 129 1.75 -3.81 11.62
C VAL A 129 0.94 -5.09 11.65
N ASP A 130 1.56 -6.21 11.28
CA ASP A 130 0.96 -7.53 11.47
C ASP A 130 1.40 -8.13 12.79
N VAL A 131 0.44 -8.66 13.54
CA VAL A 131 0.62 -9.26 14.86
C VAL A 131 0.01 -10.65 14.88
N ILE A 132 0.69 -11.62 15.48
CA ILE A 132 0.13 -12.92 15.84
C ILE A 132 0.00 -13.02 17.37
N ALA A 133 -1.15 -13.48 17.85
CA ALA A 133 -1.42 -13.57 19.28
C ALA A 133 -2.24 -14.82 19.64
N ASP A 134 -2.13 -15.27 20.90
CA ASP A 134 -2.80 -16.47 21.42
C ASP A 134 -3.61 -16.21 22.69
N PHE A 135 -4.19 -15.00 22.82
CA PHE A 135 -5.08 -14.66 23.93
C PHE A 135 -6.35 -15.53 23.93
N SER A 136 -6.91 -15.74 25.11
CA SER A 136 -8.18 -16.48 25.22
C SER A 136 -9.33 -15.58 24.82
N PRO A 137 -10.23 -16.01 23.92
CA PRO A 137 -11.45 -15.28 23.59
C PRO A 137 -12.36 -15.13 24.83
N ASP A 138 -13.37 -14.29 24.73
CA ASP A 138 -14.40 -14.14 25.78
C ASP A 138 -15.12 -15.47 26.04
N GLU A 139 -15.62 -15.66 27.27
CA GLU A 139 -16.32 -16.89 27.66
C GLU A 139 -17.54 -17.15 26.78
N SER A 140 -18.25 -16.11 26.36
CA SER A 140 -19.40 -16.19 25.45
C SER A 140 -19.03 -16.68 24.04
N SER A 141 -17.78 -16.50 23.64
CA SER A 141 -17.25 -16.87 22.32
C SER A 141 -16.47 -18.19 22.33
N GLN A 142 -16.29 -18.78 23.51
CA GLN A 142 -15.53 -20.02 23.65
C GLN A 142 -16.30 -21.23 23.09
N THR A 143 -15.70 -21.93 22.15
CA THR A 143 -16.19 -23.23 21.71
C THR A 143 -15.59 -24.35 22.56
N LYS A 144 -16.39 -25.36 22.90
CA LYS A 144 -15.90 -26.57 23.57
C LYS A 144 -15.12 -27.51 22.64
N LEU A 145 -15.12 -27.20 21.33
CA LEU A 145 -14.50 -28.07 20.32
C LEU A 145 -12.98 -27.97 20.30
N VAL A 146 -12.42 -26.86 20.73
CA VAL A 146 -10.98 -26.57 20.64
C VAL A 146 -10.52 -25.87 21.92
N PRO A 147 -9.45 -26.33 22.59
CA PRO A 147 -8.86 -25.60 23.71
C PRO A 147 -8.49 -24.18 23.29
N GLN A 148 -9.00 -23.17 24.00
CA GLN A 148 -8.77 -21.77 23.66
C GLN A 148 -7.98 -21.04 24.75
N LYS A 149 -7.28 -21.78 25.61
CA LYS A 149 -6.41 -21.20 26.65
C LYS A 149 -4.94 -21.49 26.35
N SER A 150 -4.14 -20.44 26.36
CA SER A 150 -2.68 -20.54 26.38
C SER A 150 -2.19 -20.44 27.82
N PRO A 151 -1.19 -21.21 28.23
CA PRO A 151 -0.61 -21.15 29.60
C PRO A 151 0.01 -19.77 29.85
N ASN A 152 0.63 -19.19 28.83
CA ASN A 152 1.31 -17.89 28.86
C ASN A 152 0.88 -17.08 27.62
N PRO A 153 -0.33 -16.47 27.64
CA PRO A 153 -0.87 -15.79 26.46
C PRO A 153 -0.10 -14.51 26.14
N ARG A 154 0.29 -14.36 24.89
CA ARG A 154 1.06 -13.22 24.44
C ARG A 154 0.80 -12.84 22.99
N ALA A 155 1.37 -11.73 22.58
CA ALA A 155 1.39 -11.26 21.20
C ALA A 155 2.84 -11.15 20.71
N VAL A 156 3.04 -11.40 19.43
CA VAL A 156 4.32 -11.22 18.73
C VAL A 156 4.08 -10.37 17.48
N VAL A 157 4.87 -9.33 17.31
CA VAL A 157 4.85 -8.50 16.10
C VAL A 157 5.56 -9.26 14.98
N CYS A 158 4.82 -9.57 13.93
CA CYS A 158 5.35 -10.24 12.73
C CYS A 158 6.26 -9.32 11.92
N GLY A 159 5.90 -8.04 11.84
CA GLY A 159 6.68 -6.99 11.21
C GLY A 159 5.98 -5.65 11.24
N VAL A 160 6.79 -4.60 11.12
CA VAL A 160 6.36 -3.21 10.93
C VAL A 160 6.71 -2.84 9.50
N MET A 161 5.73 -2.43 8.72
CA MET A 161 5.87 -2.07 7.31
C MET A 161 5.67 -0.56 7.17
N GLU A 162 6.69 0.15 6.75
CA GLU A 162 6.62 1.59 6.49
C GLU A 162 6.21 1.85 5.05
N HIS A 163 5.23 2.73 4.84
CA HIS A 163 4.80 3.15 3.50
C HIS A 163 5.77 4.17 2.91
N ILE A 164 6.00 4.08 1.60
CA ILE A 164 6.79 5.06 0.85
C ILE A 164 5.94 6.25 0.46
N GLU A 165 4.71 6.00 0.03
CA GLU A 165 3.76 7.07 -0.30
C GLU A 165 3.24 7.75 0.96
N GLU A 166 2.81 8.99 0.78
CA GLU A 166 2.25 9.82 1.82
C GLU A 166 0.91 9.26 2.33
N ALA A 167 0.56 9.59 3.56
CA ALA A 167 -0.73 9.24 4.17
C ALA A 167 -1.93 9.62 3.29
N GLY A 168 -2.96 8.79 3.33
CA GLY A 168 -4.20 8.95 2.56
C GLY A 168 -4.27 8.15 1.26
N ILE A 169 -3.24 7.35 0.96
CA ILE A 169 -3.29 6.31 -0.07
C ILE A 169 -3.61 4.99 0.63
N HIS A 170 -4.57 4.24 0.06
CA HIS A 170 -4.96 2.95 0.64
C HIS A 170 -3.75 2.03 0.83
N SER A 171 -3.62 1.39 2.00
CA SER A 171 -2.48 0.52 2.33
C SER A 171 -2.23 -0.60 1.32
N GLY A 172 -3.30 -1.12 0.69
CA GLY A 172 -3.21 -2.10 -0.40
C GLY A 172 -2.57 -1.56 -1.67
N ASP A 173 -2.57 -0.23 -1.88
CA ASP A 173 -2.04 0.45 -3.06
C ASP A 173 -0.66 1.05 -2.82
N SER A 174 -0.28 1.29 -1.55
CA SER A 174 1.00 1.87 -1.19
C SER A 174 2.14 0.88 -1.34
N THR A 175 3.30 1.38 -1.76
CA THR A 175 4.57 0.67 -1.68
C THR A 175 5.02 0.62 -0.22
N CYS A 176 5.35 -0.57 0.29
CA CYS A 176 5.75 -0.74 1.68
C CYS A 176 7.12 -1.39 1.80
N THR A 177 7.89 -1.01 2.81
CA THR A 177 9.21 -1.59 3.08
C THR A 177 9.31 -2.22 4.46
N VAL A 178 10.03 -3.31 4.54
CA VAL A 178 10.45 -4.00 5.77
C VAL A 178 11.95 -4.24 5.68
N PRO A 179 12.72 -3.83 6.72
CA PRO A 179 12.33 -3.04 7.88
C PRO A 179 11.91 -1.61 7.53
N PRO A 180 11.32 -0.85 8.48
CA PRO A 180 11.14 0.59 8.37
C PRO A 180 12.46 1.29 8.06
N TYR A 181 12.43 2.35 7.24
CA TYR A 181 13.64 2.99 6.73
C TYR A 181 13.84 4.45 7.19
N SER A 182 12.74 5.15 7.48
CA SER A 182 12.79 6.56 7.89
C SER A 182 12.41 6.76 9.36
N LEU A 183 11.68 5.83 9.96
CA LEU A 183 11.24 5.90 11.34
C LEU A 183 12.39 5.63 12.34
N SER A 184 12.46 6.43 13.38
CA SER A 184 13.46 6.21 14.42
C SER A 184 13.22 4.89 15.18
N PRO A 185 14.28 4.24 15.71
CA PRO A 185 14.13 3.02 16.51
C PRO A 185 13.20 3.19 17.74
N VAL A 186 13.12 4.41 18.28
CA VAL A 186 12.23 4.73 19.41
C VAL A 186 10.76 4.66 18.96
N ILE A 187 10.44 5.25 17.82
CA ILE A 187 9.08 5.22 17.26
C ILE A 187 8.70 3.78 16.88
N VAL A 188 9.58 3.04 16.21
CA VAL A 188 9.33 1.63 15.86
C VAL A 188 9.05 0.79 17.10
N ARG A 189 9.80 0.97 18.19
CA ARG A 189 9.54 0.27 19.45
C ARG A 189 8.16 0.63 20.03
N ARG A 190 7.79 1.90 20.06
CA ARG A 190 6.48 2.36 20.55
C ARG A 190 5.33 1.80 19.69
N ILE A 191 5.48 1.75 18.36
CA ILE A 191 4.52 1.13 17.46
C ILE A 191 4.30 -0.34 17.84
N ARG A 192 5.38 -1.08 18.10
CA ARG A 192 5.31 -2.51 18.51
C ARG A 192 4.60 -2.67 19.85
N GLU A 193 4.96 -1.87 20.85
CA GLU A 193 4.35 -1.88 22.19
C GLU A 193 2.84 -1.59 22.12
N GLN A 194 2.44 -0.57 21.37
CA GLN A 194 1.04 -0.21 21.17
C GLN A 194 0.26 -1.32 20.44
N SER A 195 0.85 -1.92 19.39
CA SER A 195 0.23 -3.04 18.65
C SER A 195 0.03 -4.27 19.54
N MET A 196 0.99 -4.61 20.39
CA MET A 196 0.85 -5.71 21.36
C MET A 196 -0.21 -5.38 22.44
N ALA A 197 -0.29 -4.15 22.90
CA ALA A 197 -1.31 -3.72 23.84
C ALA A 197 -2.72 -3.81 23.25
N LEU A 198 -2.89 -3.42 21.99
CA LEU A 198 -4.15 -3.58 21.24
C LEU A 198 -4.53 -5.07 21.10
N ALA A 199 -3.57 -5.93 20.71
CA ALA A 199 -3.82 -7.37 20.60
C ALA A 199 -4.27 -8.01 21.92
N LYS A 200 -3.67 -7.58 23.04
CA LYS A 200 -4.05 -8.02 24.39
C LYS A 200 -5.44 -7.52 24.77
N LYS A 201 -5.73 -6.23 24.55
CA LYS A 201 -7.02 -5.62 24.89
C LYS A 201 -8.17 -6.24 24.10
N LEU A 202 -7.96 -6.47 22.81
CA LEU A 202 -8.92 -7.12 21.92
C LEU A 202 -8.88 -8.66 22.02
N ARG A 203 -8.14 -9.24 22.97
CA ARG A 203 -8.03 -10.71 23.16
C ARG A 203 -7.85 -11.47 21.84
N VAL A 204 -6.96 -10.97 21.00
CA VAL A 204 -6.73 -11.54 19.68
C VAL A 204 -6.21 -12.97 19.78
N ARG A 205 -6.82 -13.86 18.97
CA ARG A 205 -6.33 -15.22 18.77
C ARG A 205 -6.17 -15.50 17.29
N GLY A 206 -4.95 -15.61 16.84
CA GLY A 206 -4.58 -15.65 15.44
C GLY A 206 -3.90 -14.36 14.98
N LEU A 207 -4.25 -13.84 13.81
CA LEU A 207 -3.66 -12.64 13.24
C LEU A 207 -4.51 -11.39 13.50
N MET A 208 -3.80 -10.28 13.61
CA MET A 208 -4.35 -8.93 13.65
C MET A 208 -3.45 -8.02 12.82
N ASN A 209 -4.05 -7.11 12.06
CA ASN A 209 -3.37 -6.02 11.39
C ASN A 209 -3.75 -4.69 12.05
N VAL A 210 -2.77 -3.83 12.26
CA VAL A 210 -2.97 -2.48 12.79
C VAL A 210 -2.42 -1.48 11.79
N GLN A 211 -3.23 -0.51 11.40
CA GLN A 211 -2.81 0.63 10.60
C GLN A 211 -2.60 1.83 11.49
N MET A 212 -1.43 2.44 11.37
CA MET A 212 -1.05 3.60 12.14
C MET A 212 -0.48 4.70 11.24
N ALA A 213 -0.51 5.94 11.71
CA ALA A 213 0.18 7.06 11.09
C ALA A 213 1.08 7.73 12.12
N VAL A 214 2.27 8.12 11.71
CA VAL A 214 3.23 8.86 12.54
C VAL A 214 3.36 10.27 12.01
N LYS A 215 3.06 11.24 12.87
CA LYS A 215 3.23 12.66 12.56
C LYS A 215 3.78 13.39 13.78
N ASP A 216 4.84 14.15 13.61
CA ASP A 216 5.48 14.94 14.68
C ASP A 216 5.76 14.09 15.94
N ASP A 217 6.32 12.88 15.74
CA ASP A 217 6.61 11.86 16.77
C ASP A 217 5.38 11.33 17.55
N VAL A 218 4.16 11.69 17.13
CA VAL A 218 2.92 11.13 17.65
C VAL A 218 2.46 9.98 16.75
N ILE A 219 2.11 8.85 17.39
CA ILE A 219 1.58 7.67 16.72
C ILE A 219 0.06 7.69 16.83
N TYR A 220 -0.63 7.75 15.71
CA TYR A 220 -2.09 7.71 15.62
C TYR A 220 -2.54 6.34 15.14
N VAL A 221 -3.44 5.68 15.86
CA VAL A 221 -4.08 4.44 15.41
C VAL A 221 -5.22 4.81 14.45
N LEU A 222 -5.13 4.33 13.22
CA LEU A 222 -6.13 4.59 12.19
C LEU A 222 -7.21 3.50 12.18
N GLU A 223 -6.79 2.23 12.19
CA GLU A 223 -7.67 1.08 12.06
C GLU A 223 -7.02 -0.18 12.67
N VAL A 224 -7.84 -1.06 13.22
CA VAL A 224 -7.43 -2.39 13.67
C VAL A 224 -8.33 -3.44 13.04
N ASN A 225 -7.72 -4.42 12.42
CA ASN A 225 -8.40 -5.54 11.77
C ASN A 225 -8.01 -6.84 12.51
N PRO A 226 -8.87 -7.46 13.35
CA PRO A 226 -8.55 -8.69 14.07
C PRO A 226 -8.62 -9.91 13.14
N ARG A 227 -7.94 -9.85 12.03
CA ARG A 227 -7.90 -10.85 10.96
C ARG A 227 -6.58 -10.79 10.17
N ALA A 228 -6.37 -11.78 9.31
CA ALA A 228 -5.28 -11.74 8.33
C ALA A 228 -5.48 -10.57 7.35
N SER A 229 -4.40 -9.85 7.10
CA SER A 229 -4.31 -8.76 6.14
C SER A 229 -3.79 -9.26 4.79
N ARG A 230 -3.81 -8.39 3.79
CA ARG A 230 -3.12 -8.62 2.52
C ARG A 230 -1.61 -8.60 2.67
N THR A 231 -1.09 -7.89 3.68
CA THR A 231 0.34 -7.81 3.96
C THR A 231 0.90 -9.07 4.61
N THR A 232 0.05 -9.95 5.17
CA THR A 232 0.49 -11.22 5.79
C THR A 232 1.33 -12.12 4.87
N PRO A 233 1.00 -12.34 3.58
CA PRO A 233 1.87 -13.08 2.67
C PRO A 233 3.20 -12.39 2.40
N PHE A 234 3.19 -11.07 2.28
CA PHE A 234 4.40 -10.28 2.10
C PHE A 234 5.33 -10.39 3.31
N ILE A 235 4.83 -10.10 4.53
CA ILE A 235 5.64 -10.17 5.73
C ILE A 235 6.14 -11.60 6.00
N SER A 236 5.35 -12.62 5.67
CA SER A 236 5.76 -14.01 5.78
C SER A 236 6.98 -14.31 4.91
N LYS A 237 7.01 -13.80 3.69
CA LYS A 237 8.15 -13.93 2.78
C LYS A 237 9.34 -13.08 3.23
N ALA A 238 9.10 -11.84 3.65
CA ALA A 238 10.13 -10.91 4.11
C ALA A 238 10.85 -11.40 5.39
N LYS A 239 10.18 -12.19 6.21
CA LYS A 239 10.72 -12.74 7.47
C LYS A 239 11.07 -14.23 7.38
N GLY A 240 10.73 -14.92 6.30
CA GLY A 240 10.91 -16.36 6.17
C GLY A 240 10.04 -17.20 7.11
N VAL A 241 8.91 -16.67 7.59
CA VAL A 241 8.02 -17.30 8.58
C VAL A 241 6.60 -17.44 8.02
N ALA A 242 6.04 -18.63 8.05
CA ALA A 242 4.69 -18.90 7.53
C ALA A 242 3.60 -18.48 8.55
N TYR A 243 3.43 -17.18 8.79
CA TYR A 243 2.54 -16.64 9.81
C TYR A 243 1.08 -17.09 9.68
N ALA A 244 0.54 -17.17 8.47
CA ALA A 244 -0.83 -17.64 8.25
C ALA A 244 -1.01 -19.10 8.72
N ARG A 245 -0.02 -19.98 8.47
CA ARG A 245 -0.03 -21.37 8.94
C ARG A 245 0.06 -21.43 10.47
N LEU A 246 0.92 -20.61 11.07
CA LEU A 246 1.06 -20.53 12.53
C LEU A 246 -0.23 -20.04 13.18
N ALA A 247 -0.83 -18.98 12.62
CA ALA A 247 -2.09 -18.45 13.10
C ALA A 247 -3.25 -19.47 13.04
N ALA A 248 -3.33 -20.25 11.97
CA ALA A 248 -4.33 -21.32 11.87
C ALA A 248 -4.16 -22.35 12.99
N ARG A 249 -2.91 -22.71 13.32
CA ARG A 249 -2.62 -23.61 14.46
C ARG A 249 -2.96 -22.99 15.81
N VAL A 250 -2.69 -21.68 15.98
CA VAL A 250 -3.09 -20.94 17.19
C VAL A 250 -4.60 -20.94 17.35
N MET A 251 -5.35 -20.68 16.28
CA MET A 251 -6.82 -20.72 16.29
C MET A 251 -7.34 -22.14 16.61
N MET A 252 -6.60 -23.18 16.23
CA MET A 252 -6.88 -24.58 16.56
C MET A 252 -6.42 -25.00 17.97
N GLY A 253 -5.96 -24.06 18.79
CA GLY A 253 -5.69 -24.29 20.20
C GLY A 253 -4.22 -24.31 20.60
N ALA A 254 -3.28 -24.36 19.66
CA ALA A 254 -1.86 -24.30 20.00
C ALA A 254 -1.49 -22.94 20.60
N SER A 255 -0.54 -22.92 21.53
CA SER A 255 0.05 -21.68 22.04
C SER A 255 1.22 -21.23 21.18
N LEU A 256 1.60 -19.94 21.28
CA LEU A 256 2.79 -19.40 20.62
C LEU A 256 4.07 -20.05 21.16
N ASP A 257 4.08 -20.45 22.44
CA ASP A 257 5.21 -21.15 23.05
C ASP A 257 5.39 -22.56 22.48
N GLU A 258 4.31 -23.36 22.38
CA GLU A 258 4.33 -24.69 21.74
C GLU A 258 4.78 -24.63 20.28
N LEU A 259 4.46 -23.54 19.59
CA LEU A 259 4.84 -23.30 18.19
C LEU A 259 6.23 -22.68 18.05
N ASN A 260 6.91 -22.38 19.16
CA ASN A 260 8.20 -21.66 19.20
C ASN A 260 8.17 -20.36 18.37
N VAL A 261 7.07 -19.59 18.49
CA VAL A 261 6.90 -18.33 17.77
C VAL A 261 7.52 -17.21 18.58
N HIS A 262 8.57 -16.62 18.05
CA HIS A 262 9.25 -15.46 18.62
C HIS A 262 9.31 -14.35 17.59
N GLU A 263 9.65 -13.17 18.05
CA GLU A 263 9.94 -12.06 17.17
C GLU A 263 11.15 -12.40 16.28
N THR A 264 10.96 -12.27 14.98
CA THR A 264 12.01 -12.57 14.00
C THR A 264 12.80 -11.29 13.73
N PRO A 265 14.11 -11.27 13.98
CA PRO A 265 14.96 -10.14 13.62
C PRO A 265 14.89 -9.81 12.12
N ASP A 266 15.29 -8.60 11.76
CA ASP A 266 15.42 -8.23 10.36
C ASP A 266 16.54 -9.05 9.70
N ALA A 267 16.28 -9.55 8.50
CA ALA A 267 17.15 -10.52 7.84
C ALA A 267 18.38 -9.91 7.15
N GLY A 268 18.70 -8.63 7.43
CA GLY A 268 19.84 -7.92 6.84
C GLY A 268 19.63 -7.50 5.39
N PHE A 269 18.39 -7.49 4.93
CA PHE A 269 17.97 -6.96 3.63
C PHE A 269 16.66 -6.20 3.77
N PHE A 270 16.36 -5.37 2.78
CA PHE A 270 15.06 -4.71 2.62
C PHE A 270 14.17 -5.57 1.71
N ALA A 271 12.95 -5.80 2.15
CA ALA A 271 11.87 -6.30 1.32
C ALA A 271 10.93 -5.14 1.01
N VAL A 272 10.62 -4.93 -0.27
CA VAL A 272 9.70 -3.89 -0.75
C VAL A 272 8.51 -4.57 -1.39
N LYS A 273 7.31 -4.29 -0.87
CA LYS A 273 6.03 -4.64 -1.50
C LYS A 273 5.69 -3.55 -2.51
N GLU A 274 5.37 -3.94 -3.72
CA GLU A 274 4.84 -3.06 -4.76
C GLU A 274 3.47 -3.55 -5.21
N SER A 275 2.55 -2.62 -5.47
CA SER A 275 1.19 -2.93 -5.88
C SER A 275 1.08 -3.05 -7.40
N VAL A 276 0.29 -4.02 -7.86
CA VAL A 276 0.04 -4.23 -9.28
C VAL A 276 -1.29 -3.61 -9.67
N PHE A 277 -1.26 -2.68 -10.63
CA PHE A 277 -2.43 -1.93 -11.08
C PHE A 277 -2.86 -2.34 -12.49
N PRO A 278 -4.16 -2.52 -12.73
CA PRO A 278 -4.68 -2.90 -14.05
C PRO A 278 -4.92 -1.68 -14.97
N PHE A 279 -4.26 -0.54 -14.75
CA PHE A 279 -4.56 0.71 -15.45
C PHE A 279 -4.47 0.60 -16.97
N ALA A 280 -3.53 -0.20 -17.48
CA ALA A 280 -3.39 -0.44 -18.92
C ALA A 280 -4.62 -1.11 -19.55
N LYS A 281 -5.44 -1.84 -18.76
CA LYS A 281 -6.66 -2.51 -19.20
C LYS A 281 -7.89 -1.58 -19.19
N PHE A 282 -7.81 -0.44 -18.54
CA PHE A 282 -8.92 0.50 -18.37
C PHE A 282 -8.52 1.89 -18.87
N PRO A 283 -8.53 2.10 -20.22
CA PRO A 283 -8.16 3.39 -20.80
C PRO A 283 -9.04 4.52 -20.26
N GLY A 284 -8.42 5.62 -19.85
CA GLY A 284 -9.12 6.82 -19.36
C GLY A 284 -9.34 6.85 -17.84
N VAL A 285 -9.03 5.78 -17.11
CA VAL A 285 -9.00 5.82 -15.64
C VAL A 285 -7.78 6.61 -15.18
N ASP A 286 -7.98 7.54 -14.24
CA ASP A 286 -6.88 8.31 -13.67
C ASP A 286 -6.03 7.42 -12.74
N VAL A 287 -4.72 7.49 -12.87
CA VAL A 287 -3.75 6.69 -12.11
C VAL A 287 -3.41 7.28 -10.74
N ILE A 288 -4.02 8.42 -10.37
CA ILE A 288 -3.81 9.02 -9.05
C ILE A 288 -4.38 8.07 -7.99
N LEU A 289 -3.53 7.69 -7.05
CA LEU A 289 -3.90 6.90 -5.91
C LEU A 289 -4.64 7.76 -4.85
N GLY A 290 -5.35 7.10 -3.97
CA GLY A 290 -6.12 7.74 -2.92
C GLY A 290 -6.62 6.70 -1.91
N PRO A 291 -7.59 7.05 -1.08
CA PRO A 291 -8.09 6.15 -0.03
C PRO A 291 -8.86 4.94 -0.58
N GLU A 292 -9.29 4.97 -1.85
CA GLU A 292 -9.96 3.85 -2.52
C GLU A 292 -8.93 2.90 -3.14
N MET A 293 -9.01 1.61 -2.80
CA MET A 293 -8.11 0.59 -3.31
C MET A 293 -8.34 0.30 -4.80
N ARG A 294 -7.27 0.31 -5.58
CA ARG A 294 -7.27 0.06 -7.04
C ARG A 294 -6.38 -1.09 -7.49
N SER A 295 -5.50 -1.57 -6.62
CA SER A 295 -4.60 -2.68 -6.93
C SER A 295 -5.35 -4.01 -7.04
N THR A 296 -4.83 -4.89 -7.91
CA THR A 296 -5.36 -6.24 -8.15
C THR A 296 -4.42 -7.33 -7.63
N GLY A 297 -3.23 -6.97 -7.22
CA GLY A 297 -2.22 -7.87 -6.71
C GLY A 297 -1.03 -7.12 -6.16
N GLU A 298 -0.05 -7.86 -5.66
CA GLU A 298 1.18 -7.33 -5.10
C GLU A 298 2.36 -8.22 -5.45
N VAL A 299 3.53 -7.61 -5.56
CA VAL A 299 4.82 -8.26 -5.81
C VAL A 299 5.82 -7.83 -4.76
N MET A 300 6.99 -8.49 -4.72
CA MET A 300 8.05 -8.18 -3.77
C MET A 300 9.40 -8.06 -4.47
N GLY A 301 10.11 -6.96 -4.20
CA GLY A 301 11.53 -6.82 -4.45
C GLY A 301 12.32 -7.03 -3.15
N ALA A 302 13.51 -7.60 -3.23
CA ALA A 302 14.38 -7.79 -2.07
C ALA A 302 15.84 -7.52 -2.43
N ASP A 303 16.52 -6.73 -1.58
CA ASP A 303 17.94 -6.44 -1.71
C ASP A 303 18.51 -5.91 -0.39
N ARG A 304 19.84 -5.93 -0.23
CA ARG A 304 20.52 -5.29 0.90
C ARG A 304 20.44 -3.76 0.83
N SER A 305 20.29 -3.21 -0.36
CA SER A 305 20.08 -1.79 -0.62
C SER A 305 18.59 -1.51 -0.83
N LEU A 306 17.99 -0.61 -0.04
CA LEU A 306 16.58 -0.22 -0.22
C LEU A 306 16.30 0.34 -1.62
N PRO A 307 17.12 1.23 -2.21
CA PRO A 307 16.95 1.68 -3.58
C PRO A 307 16.87 0.55 -4.60
N VAL A 308 17.72 -0.46 -4.50
CA VAL A 308 17.72 -1.61 -5.40
C VAL A 308 16.53 -2.53 -5.13
N ALA A 309 16.14 -2.75 -3.86
CA ALA A 309 14.94 -3.51 -3.52
C ALA A 309 13.68 -2.86 -4.11
N PHE A 310 13.57 -1.52 -4.04
CA PHE A 310 12.49 -0.77 -4.67
C PHE A 310 12.51 -0.93 -6.19
N ALA A 311 13.66 -0.79 -6.85
CA ALA A 311 13.78 -1.00 -8.29
C ALA A 311 13.31 -2.40 -8.72
N LYS A 312 13.71 -3.43 -7.97
CA LYS A 312 13.27 -4.82 -8.21
C LYS A 312 11.76 -4.99 -8.02
N ALA A 313 11.17 -4.33 -7.04
CA ALA A 313 9.74 -4.34 -6.80
C ALA A 313 8.98 -3.67 -7.96
N GLN A 314 9.45 -2.51 -8.44
CA GLN A 314 8.90 -1.82 -9.62
C GLN A 314 8.96 -2.72 -10.86
N MET A 315 10.11 -3.36 -11.14
CA MET A 315 10.26 -4.29 -12.25
C MET A 315 9.29 -5.47 -12.15
N ALA A 316 9.12 -6.03 -10.96
CA ALA A 316 8.20 -7.14 -10.72
C ALA A 316 6.73 -6.71 -10.92
N ALA A 317 6.40 -5.44 -10.69
CA ALA A 317 5.10 -4.85 -10.99
C ALA A 317 4.93 -4.45 -12.48
N GLY A 318 5.95 -4.65 -13.31
CA GLY A 318 5.95 -4.31 -14.74
C GLY A 318 6.35 -2.87 -15.04
N VAL A 319 6.92 -2.15 -14.07
CA VAL A 319 7.39 -0.77 -14.22
C VAL A 319 8.91 -0.76 -14.35
N MET A 320 9.41 -0.39 -15.52
CA MET A 320 10.86 -0.33 -15.80
C MET A 320 11.36 1.10 -15.62
N LEU A 321 12.01 1.39 -14.49
CA LEU A 321 12.66 2.68 -14.27
C LEU A 321 13.84 2.85 -15.24
N PRO A 322 13.96 3.99 -15.93
CA PRO A 322 15.06 4.22 -16.87
C PRO A 322 16.37 4.50 -16.11
N ILE A 323 17.47 4.01 -16.62
CA ILE A 323 18.82 4.32 -16.08
C ILE A 323 19.47 5.53 -16.76
N ASN A 324 18.91 6.04 -17.86
CA ASN A 324 19.33 7.24 -18.58
C ASN A 324 18.15 7.79 -19.39
N GLY A 325 18.31 8.94 -20.01
CA GLY A 325 17.33 9.53 -20.93
C GLY A 325 16.77 10.86 -20.45
N ASN A 326 15.48 11.09 -20.69
CA ASN A 326 14.82 12.37 -20.39
C ASN A 326 13.68 12.17 -19.41
N VAL A 327 13.56 13.09 -18.45
CA VAL A 327 12.51 13.09 -17.44
C VAL A 327 11.62 14.31 -17.62
N PHE A 328 10.30 14.12 -17.64
CA PHE A 328 9.37 15.25 -17.54
C PHE A 328 8.95 15.44 -16.09
N VAL A 329 9.08 16.67 -15.58
CA VAL A 329 8.77 17.03 -14.19
C VAL A 329 7.71 18.12 -14.16
N SER A 330 6.60 17.83 -13.48
CA SER A 330 5.53 18.79 -13.25
C SER A 330 4.93 18.56 -11.87
N VAL A 331 5.21 19.43 -10.92
CA VAL A 331 4.79 19.27 -9.52
C VAL A 331 3.85 20.38 -9.08
N ARG A 332 2.94 20.06 -8.15
CA ARG A 332 2.05 21.02 -7.50
C ARG A 332 2.86 22.02 -6.64
N GLU A 333 2.24 23.13 -6.26
CA GLU A 333 2.89 24.23 -5.56
C GLU A 333 3.57 23.80 -4.25
N SER A 334 2.88 23.01 -3.43
CA SER A 334 3.41 22.50 -2.14
C SER A 334 4.68 21.65 -2.28
N ASP A 335 4.86 20.99 -3.43
CA ASP A 335 5.95 20.05 -3.66
C ASP A 335 7.18 20.71 -4.30
N LYS A 336 7.08 21.97 -4.75
CA LYS A 336 8.18 22.71 -5.39
C LYS A 336 9.43 22.80 -4.54
N ARG A 337 9.29 22.87 -3.21
CA ARG A 337 10.44 22.88 -2.27
C ARG A 337 11.34 21.66 -2.42
N HIS A 338 10.78 20.51 -2.87
CA HIS A 338 11.49 19.23 -3.00
C HIS A 338 12.02 18.97 -4.40
N VAL A 339 11.47 19.66 -5.43
CA VAL A 339 11.81 19.38 -6.84
C VAL A 339 13.27 19.71 -7.17
N CYS A 340 13.87 20.68 -6.48
CA CYS A 340 15.26 21.08 -6.71
C CYS A 340 16.27 19.99 -6.31
N GLU A 341 16.02 19.28 -5.22
CA GLU A 341 16.83 18.13 -4.80
C GLU A 341 16.77 17.01 -5.84
N LEU A 342 15.55 16.66 -6.26
CA LEU A 342 15.32 15.65 -7.30
C LEU A 342 15.98 16.06 -8.62
N GLY A 343 15.83 17.32 -9.03
CA GLY A 343 16.44 17.84 -10.25
C GLY A 343 17.96 17.76 -10.24
N ARG A 344 18.62 18.14 -9.14
CA ARG A 344 20.08 18.01 -9.01
C ARG A 344 20.53 16.55 -9.10
N SER A 345 19.78 15.62 -8.49
CA SER A 345 20.08 14.20 -8.54
C SER A 345 19.94 13.64 -9.95
N LEU A 346 18.86 13.99 -10.67
CA LEU A 346 18.65 13.59 -12.07
C LEU A 346 19.74 14.11 -13.00
N ILE A 347 20.15 15.39 -12.86
CA ILE A 347 21.24 15.96 -13.67
C ILE A 347 22.56 15.25 -13.41
N ARG A 348 22.89 14.96 -12.14
CA ARG A 348 24.12 14.21 -11.79
C ARG A 348 24.14 12.80 -12.39
N MET A 349 22.97 12.18 -12.56
CA MET A 349 22.81 10.88 -13.18
C MET A 349 22.78 10.94 -14.72
N GLY A 350 22.93 12.12 -15.32
CA GLY A 350 22.97 12.30 -16.77
C GLY A 350 21.61 12.47 -17.46
N PHE A 351 20.54 12.63 -16.71
CA PHE A 351 19.21 12.88 -17.29
C PHE A 351 19.07 14.32 -17.79
N LYS A 352 18.32 14.50 -18.88
CA LYS A 352 17.81 15.80 -19.29
C LYS A 352 16.42 16.01 -18.69
N ILE A 353 16.15 17.21 -18.22
CA ILE A 353 14.87 17.56 -17.58
C ILE A 353 14.05 18.42 -18.53
N PHE A 354 12.83 17.98 -18.81
CA PHE A 354 11.73 18.79 -19.30
C PHE A 354 10.83 19.19 -18.14
N ALA A 355 10.34 20.40 -18.09
CA ALA A 355 9.51 20.85 -16.98
C ALA A 355 8.34 21.73 -17.43
N SER A 356 7.22 21.64 -16.71
CA SER A 356 6.13 22.62 -16.84
C SER A 356 6.58 24.01 -16.37
N HIS A 357 5.93 25.07 -16.85
CA HIS A 357 6.33 26.47 -16.62
C HIS A 357 6.64 26.76 -15.12
N GLY A 358 5.74 26.42 -14.19
CA GLY A 358 5.95 26.70 -12.77
C GLY A 358 7.08 25.88 -12.15
N THR A 359 7.25 24.62 -12.57
CA THR A 359 8.34 23.75 -12.13
C THR A 359 9.68 24.20 -12.70
N HIS A 360 9.70 24.62 -13.98
CA HIS A 360 10.89 25.17 -14.63
C HIS A 360 11.37 26.43 -13.92
N ALA A 361 10.45 27.35 -13.59
CA ALA A 361 10.79 28.59 -12.89
C ALA A 361 11.48 28.29 -11.54
N GLU A 362 11.03 27.25 -10.80
CA GLU A 362 11.63 26.86 -9.54
C GLU A 362 13.02 26.24 -9.72
N LEU A 363 13.18 25.34 -10.69
CA LEU A 363 14.48 24.75 -11.03
C LEU A 363 15.49 25.82 -11.45
N SER A 364 15.05 26.81 -12.25
CA SER A 364 15.90 27.92 -12.76
C SER A 364 16.41 28.81 -11.63
N LYS A 365 15.62 29.08 -10.58
CA LYS A 365 16.07 29.84 -9.39
C LYS A 365 17.30 29.20 -8.71
N GLN A 366 17.45 27.90 -8.86
CA GLN A 366 18.55 27.12 -8.28
C GLN A 366 19.61 26.72 -9.30
N ASN A 367 19.60 27.32 -10.50
CA ASN A 367 20.50 27.03 -11.62
C ASN A 367 20.52 25.56 -12.03
N ILE A 368 19.38 24.87 -11.94
CA ILE A 368 19.23 23.47 -12.37
C ILE A 368 18.79 23.50 -13.85
N PRO A 369 19.57 22.92 -14.77
CA PRO A 369 19.23 22.92 -16.19
C PRO A 369 17.95 22.17 -16.47
N ALA A 370 16.99 22.82 -17.12
CA ALA A 370 15.74 22.22 -17.56
C ALA A 370 15.21 22.92 -18.80
N THR A 371 14.54 22.19 -19.69
CA THR A 371 13.85 22.75 -20.85
C THR A 371 12.38 22.93 -20.50
N MET A 372 11.88 24.17 -20.64
CA MET A 372 10.47 24.50 -20.40
C MET A 372 9.59 23.94 -21.51
N LEU A 373 8.53 23.25 -21.15
CA LEU A 373 7.44 22.86 -22.05
C LEU A 373 6.19 23.71 -21.76
N ARG A 374 5.52 24.14 -22.82
CA ARG A 374 4.24 24.84 -22.71
C ARG A 374 3.11 23.89 -22.35
N LYS A 375 2.05 24.41 -21.74
CA LYS A 375 0.87 23.65 -21.39
C LYS A 375 0.16 23.10 -22.63
N ILE A 376 -0.48 21.94 -22.49
CA ILE A 376 -1.29 21.34 -23.55
C ILE A 376 -2.44 22.29 -23.94
N SER A 377 -3.09 22.90 -22.93
CA SER A 377 -4.19 23.86 -23.10
C SER A 377 -3.81 25.12 -23.87
N GLU A 378 -2.52 25.47 -23.98
CA GLU A 378 -2.04 26.60 -24.77
C GLU A 378 -1.95 26.27 -26.27
N GLY A 379 -2.17 25.03 -26.70
CA GLY A 379 -2.14 24.60 -28.09
C GLY A 379 -0.76 24.59 -28.77
N ALA A 380 0.30 24.94 -28.03
CA ALA A 380 1.66 24.98 -28.57
C ALA A 380 2.24 23.57 -28.77
N ARG A 381 3.08 23.43 -29.82
CA ARG A 381 3.79 22.19 -30.15
C ARG A 381 5.27 22.47 -30.45
N PRO A 382 6.18 21.49 -30.15
CA PRO A 382 5.88 20.23 -29.42
C PRO A 382 5.52 20.52 -27.96
N ASN A 383 4.56 19.78 -27.44
CA ASN A 383 4.23 19.72 -26.01
C ASN A 383 4.58 18.35 -25.41
N VAL A 384 4.32 18.15 -24.12
CA VAL A 384 4.70 16.92 -23.43
C VAL A 384 4.05 15.65 -24.03
N LEU A 385 2.82 15.76 -24.59
CA LEU A 385 2.17 14.60 -25.22
C LEU A 385 2.89 14.18 -26.51
N ASP A 386 3.41 15.15 -27.25
CA ASP A 386 4.17 14.86 -28.47
C ASP A 386 5.48 14.13 -28.10
N LEU A 387 6.20 14.60 -27.08
CA LEU A 387 7.44 13.97 -26.61
C LEU A 387 7.22 12.58 -26.00
N ILE A 388 6.10 12.34 -25.33
CA ILE A 388 5.74 11.00 -24.85
C ILE A 388 5.49 10.06 -26.03
N ARG A 389 4.75 10.51 -27.06
CA ARG A 389 4.42 9.71 -28.25
C ARG A 389 5.65 9.43 -29.12
N SER A 390 6.59 10.37 -29.22
CA SER A 390 7.85 10.16 -29.96
C SER A 390 8.88 9.33 -29.20
N GLY A 391 8.58 8.93 -27.94
CA GLY A 391 9.51 8.15 -27.12
C GLY A 391 10.68 8.96 -26.56
N GLU A 392 10.55 10.30 -26.55
CA GLU A 392 11.60 11.18 -26.01
C GLU A 392 11.51 11.36 -24.49
N VAL A 393 10.41 10.97 -23.85
CA VAL A 393 10.24 11.00 -22.39
C VAL A 393 10.29 9.59 -21.85
N HIS A 394 11.19 9.32 -20.88
CA HIS A 394 11.47 8.01 -20.33
C HIS A 394 10.96 7.83 -18.89
N LEU A 395 10.71 8.94 -18.17
CA LEU A 395 10.15 8.98 -16.84
C LEU A 395 9.31 10.24 -16.67
N ILE A 396 8.21 10.15 -15.95
CA ILE A 396 7.35 11.29 -15.62
C ILE A 396 7.21 11.38 -14.11
N LEU A 397 7.57 12.54 -13.55
CA LEU A 397 7.29 12.92 -12.17
C LEU A 397 6.18 13.98 -12.20
N ASN A 398 4.95 13.55 -11.88
CA ASN A 398 3.78 14.42 -11.99
C ASN A 398 2.93 14.35 -10.72
N THR A 399 3.22 15.25 -9.75
CA THR A 399 2.37 15.38 -8.58
C THR A 399 1.16 16.25 -8.90
N ALA A 400 -0.03 15.66 -8.78
CA ALA A 400 -1.23 16.26 -9.32
C ALA A 400 -1.81 17.36 -8.43
N THR A 401 -2.23 18.48 -9.06
CA THR A 401 -3.06 19.52 -8.45
C THR A 401 -4.54 19.19 -8.58
N ARG A 402 -4.92 18.51 -9.65
CA ARG A 402 -6.32 18.17 -9.98
C ARG A 402 -6.44 16.72 -10.45
N LYS A 403 -7.52 16.07 -10.01
CA LYS A 403 -7.94 14.77 -10.51
C LYS A 403 -8.84 14.94 -11.74
N GLY A 404 -8.85 13.95 -12.61
CA GLY A 404 -9.75 13.86 -13.76
C GLY A 404 -9.03 13.90 -15.12
N GLY A 405 -9.54 13.11 -16.07
CA GLY A 405 -8.95 12.88 -17.38
C GLY A 405 -8.97 14.12 -18.32
N GLU A 406 -9.82 15.11 -18.06
CA GLU A 406 -9.95 16.31 -18.89
C GLU A 406 -8.87 17.36 -18.59
N THR A 407 -8.18 17.27 -17.46
CA THR A 407 -7.08 18.19 -17.12
C THR A 407 -5.85 17.91 -17.95
N ASP A 408 -4.98 18.87 -18.15
CA ASP A 408 -3.68 18.67 -18.82
C ASP A 408 -2.88 17.55 -18.13
N GLU A 409 -2.88 17.55 -16.81
CA GLU A 409 -2.23 16.52 -15.98
C GLU A 409 -2.85 15.13 -16.19
N GLY A 410 -4.18 15.03 -16.25
CA GLY A 410 -4.89 13.79 -16.55
C GLY A 410 -4.57 13.24 -17.95
N LYS A 411 -4.47 14.12 -18.95
CA LYS A 411 -4.07 13.76 -20.32
C LYS A 411 -2.64 13.23 -20.36
N ILE A 412 -1.72 13.85 -19.62
CA ILE A 412 -0.32 13.38 -19.47
C ILE A 412 -0.30 11.98 -18.87
N ARG A 413 -1.02 11.75 -17.76
CA ARG A 413 -1.09 10.44 -17.08
C ARG A 413 -1.67 9.36 -17.99
N ALA A 414 -2.77 9.67 -18.67
CA ALA A 414 -3.39 8.74 -19.62
C ALA A 414 -2.46 8.38 -20.79
N GLN A 415 -1.71 9.37 -21.32
CA GLN A 415 -0.75 9.12 -22.39
C GLN A 415 0.45 8.32 -21.90
N ALA A 416 0.96 8.57 -20.68
CA ALA A 416 2.04 7.82 -20.07
C ALA A 416 1.70 6.32 -19.98
N VAL A 417 0.51 5.99 -19.46
CA VAL A 417 0.03 4.61 -19.37
C VAL A 417 -0.06 3.95 -20.75
N ARG A 418 -0.61 4.66 -21.76
CA ARG A 418 -0.73 4.15 -23.13
C ARG A 418 0.62 3.87 -23.78
N SER A 419 1.62 4.70 -23.48
CA SER A 419 2.97 4.58 -24.04
C SER A 419 3.91 3.71 -23.20
N GLY A 420 3.45 3.16 -22.06
CA GLY A 420 4.27 2.38 -21.15
C GLY A 420 5.40 3.19 -20.47
N VAL A 421 5.25 4.52 -20.40
CA VAL A 421 6.24 5.38 -19.73
C VAL A 421 5.95 5.39 -18.22
N PRO A 422 6.94 5.04 -17.38
CA PRO A 422 6.81 5.12 -15.92
C PRO A 422 6.36 6.51 -15.47
N ILE A 423 5.36 6.54 -14.60
CA ILE A 423 4.84 7.78 -14.04
C ILE A 423 4.69 7.66 -12.53
N VAL A 424 5.23 8.64 -11.81
CA VAL A 424 5.16 8.74 -10.35
C VAL A 424 4.35 9.98 -9.98
N THR A 425 3.37 9.79 -9.10
CA THR A 425 2.35 10.82 -8.79
C THR A 425 2.48 11.43 -7.40
N THR A 426 3.46 10.98 -6.59
CA THR A 426 3.76 11.49 -5.25
C THR A 426 5.21 11.95 -5.15
N ILE A 427 5.49 12.90 -4.25
CA ILE A 427 6.86 13.40 -4.07
C ILE A 427 7.76 12.38 -3.36
N SER A 428 7.21 11.63 -2.43
CA SER A 428 7.89 10.53 -1.74
C SER A 428 8.23 9.39 -2.70
N GLY A 429 7.28 8.95 -3.53
CA GLY A 429 7.51 8.00 -4.60
C GLY A 429 8.54 8.49 -5.63
N ALA A 430 8.52 9.79 -5.99
CA ALA A 430 9.52 10.38 -6.89
C ALA A 430 10.94 10.33 -6.27
N ARG A 431 11.06 10.59 -4.98
CA ARG A 431 12.32 10.46 -4.25
C ARG A 431 12.81 9.01 -4.26
N ALA A 432 11.94 8.04 -3.97
CA ALA A 432 12.27 6.63 -4.00
C ALA A 432 12.70 6.17 -5.41
N ALA A 433 11.98 6.59 -6.47
CA ALA A 433 12.32 6.27 -7.84
C ALA A 433 13.69 6.86 -8.27
N VAL A 434 13.98 8.11 -7.92
CA VAL A 434 15.27 8.75 -8.20
C VAL A 434 16.41 8.06 -7.44
N GLN A 435 16.19 7.68 -6.18
CA GLN A 435 17.17 6.90 -5.41
C GLN A 435 17.37 5.50 -6.00
N ALA A 436 16.30 4.84 -6.47
CA ALA A 436 16.36 3.55 -7.11
C ALA A 436 17.20 3.59 -8.40
N ILE A 437 17.01 4.61 -9.22
CA ILE A 437 17.81 4.84 -10.43
C ILE A 437 19.29 5.02 -10.07
N ALA A 438 19.59 5.86 -9.06
CA ALA A 438 20.94 6.04 -8.56
C ALA A 438 21.59 4.72 -8.07
N GLY A 439 20.82 3.92 -7.31
CA GLY A 439 21.26 2.61 -6.84
C GLY A 439 21.57 1.63 -7.98
N MET A 440 20.73 1.60 -9.02
CA MET A 440 20.96 0.76 -10.21
C MET A 440 22.17 1.19 -11.04
N GLN A 441 22.51 2.49 -11.04
CA GLN A 441 23.70 2.99 -11.73
C GLN A 441 24.99 2.76 -10.93
N ALA A 442 24.92 2.72 -9.60
CA ALA A 442 26.10 2.69 -8.73
C ALA A 442 26.81 1.34 -8.72
N GLU A 443 26.05 0.24 -8.69
CA GLU A 443 26.61 -1.10 -8.54
C GLU A 443 25.83 -2.14 -9.37
N PRO A 444 26.51 -3.20 -9.85
CA PRO A 444 25.82 -4.35 -10.44
C PRO A 444 24.91 -5.01 -9.41
N TRP A 445 23.68 -5.26 -9.79
CA TRP A 445 22.68 -5.94 -8.95
C TRP A 445 22.22 -7.25 -9.59
N ASN A 446 21.81 -8.20 -8.76
CA ASN A 446 21.38 -9.53 -9.19
C ASN A 446 20.05 -9.91 -8.56
N VAL A 447 19.36 -10.86 -9.18
CA VAL A 447 18.14 -11.48 -8.65
C VAL A 447 18.54 -12.82 -8.01
N PHE A 448 18.08 -13.01 -6.77
CA PHE A 448 18.31 -14.23 -6.00
C PHE A 448 16.96 -14.91 -5.70
N ALA A 449 16.97 -16.22 -5.50
CA ALA A 449 15.80 -16.91 -5.00
C ALA A 449 15.52 -16.44 -3.56
N ILE A 450 14.23 -16.31 -3.20
CA ILE A 450 13.85 -15.83 -1.86
C ILE A 450 14.45 -16.72 -0.75
N GLN A 451 14.64 -18.02 -1.01
CA GLN A 451 15.25 -18.96 -0.09
C GLN A 451 16.73 -18.64 0.21
N ASP A 452 17.42 -17.99 -0.71
CA ASP A 452 18.83 -17.64 -0.55
C ASP A 452 19.05 -16.51 0.45
N TYR A 453 17.99 -15.72 0.72
CA TYR A 453 17.98 -14.73 1.81
C TYR A 453 17.85 -15.35 3.21
N PHE A 454 17.47 -16.64 3.29
CA PHE A 454 17.27 -17.38 4.55
C PHE A 454 18.09 -18.69 4.58
N PRO A 455 19.41 -18.62 4.56
CA PRO A 455 20.26 -19.81 4.48
C PRO A 455 20.13 -20.75 5.70
N HIS A 456 19.63 -20.24 6.84
CA HIS A 456 19.39 -20.99 8.04
C HIS A 456 18.07 -21.80 8.03
N LEU A 457 17.17 -21.50 7.09
CA LEU A 457 15.96 -22.31 6.90
C LEU A 457 16.34 -23.56 6.09
N ALA A 458 16.24 -24.73 6.70
CA ALA A 458 16.51 -26.00 6.02
C ALA A 458 15.67 -26.08 4.73
N ARG A 459 16.32 -26.17 3.59
CA ARG A 459 15.65 -26.48 2.34
C ARG A 459 14.99 -27.84 2.50
N PRO A 460 13.66 -28.00 2.27
CA PRO A 460 13.11 -29.34 2.12
C PRO A 460 13.96 -30.04 1.05
N SER A 461 14.51 -31.19 1.35
CA SER A 461 15.23 -31.99 0.37
C SER A 461 14.25 -32.45 -0.70
N PHE A 462 14.04 -31.59 -1.68
CA PHE A 462 13.37 -31.96 -2.93
C PHE A 462 14.39 -32.82 -3.68
N LYS A 463 14.30 -34.15 -3.52
CA LYS A 463 14.88 -35.03 -4.52
C LYS A 463 14.08 -34.77 -5.80
N PRO A 464 14.69 -34.20 -6.86
CA PRO A 464 13.99 -34.12 -8.13
C PRO A 464 13.60 -35.57 -8.47
N ALA A 465 12.31 -35.82 -8.68
CA ALA A 465 11.90 -37.05 -9.33
C ALA A 465 12.73 -37.11 -10.62
N SER A 466 13.39 -38.23 -10.84
CA SER A 466 14.14 -38.49 -12.06
C SER A 466 13.15 -38.49 -13.23
N THR A 467 12.85 -37.31 -13.74
CA THR A 467 12.12 -37.17 -14.99
C THR A 467 13.11 -37.46 -16.11
N PRO A 468 12.88 -38.45 -16.97
CA PRO A 468 13.74 -38.65 -18.12
C PRO A 468 13.67 -37.37 -18.97
N THR A 469 14.81 -36.81 -19.25
CA THR A 469 14.97 -35.67 -20.14
C THR A 469 14.31 -36.01 -21.47
N PRO A 470 13.30 -35.25 -21.93
CA PRO A 470 12.77 -35.45 -23.27
C PRO A 470 13.89 -35.13 -24.24
N GLN A 471 14.38 -36.10 -24.97
CA GLN A 471 15.21 -35.86 -26.14
C GLN A 471 14.36 -35.08 -27.13
N ILE A 472 14.59 -33.78 -27.25
CA ILE A 472 14.07 -33.00 -28.38
C ILE A 472 14.80 -33.46 -29.60
N ALA A 473 14.19 -34.39 -30.35
CA ALA A 473 14.63 -34.73 -31.70
C ALA A 473 14.51 -33.47 -32.57
N CYS A 474 15.64 -32.95 -32.99
CA CYS A 474 15.73 -31.86 -33.96
C CYS A 474 15.16 -32.38 -35.30
N ALA A 475 13.87 -32.12 -35.55
CA ALA A 475 13.26 -32.43 -36.84
C ALA A 475 13.84 -31.44 -37.88
N THR A 476 14.75 -31.90 -38.70
CA THR A 476 15.16 -31.19 -39.90
C THR A 476 13.98 -31.03 -40.83
N ASN A 477 13.52 -29.84 -41.02
CA ASN A 477 12.52 -29.47 -42.03
C ASN A 477 13.10 -29.70 -43.42
N LYS A 478 12.74 -30.80 -44.07
CA LYS A 478 12.82 -30.95 -45.54
C LYS A 478 11.58 -30.34 -46.14
N SER A 479 11.75 -29.30 -46.93
CA SER A 479 10.72 -28.68 -47.77
C SER A 479 10.16 -29.70 -48.75
N PRO A 480 8.83 -29.77 -48.93
CA PRO A 480 8.30 -30.58 -50.07
C PRO A 480 8.36 -29.76 -51.35
N HIS A 481 8.92 -30.43 -52.36
CA HIS A 481 8.97 -29.99 -53.77
C HIS A 481 7.61 -29.62 -54.31
N SER A 482 7.55 -28.50 -55.00
CA SER A 482 6.51 -28.08 -55.92
C SER A 482 6.34 -29.06 -57.07
N THR A 483 5.14 -29.59 -57.27
CA THR A 483 4.69 -30.23 -58.52
C THR A 483 3.84 -29.25 -59.29
N PRO A 484 4.02 -29.10 -60.63
CA PRO A 484 3.21 -28.22 -61.44
C PRO A 484 1.92 -28.93 -61.86
N VAL A 485 0.81 -28.19 -61.76
CA VAL A 485 -0.49 -28.59 -62.31
C VAL A 485 -0.57 -28.07 -63.75
N HIS A 486 -0.66 -28.97 -64.68
CA HIS A 486 -1.11 -28.72 -66.06
C HIS A 486 -2.64 -28.86 -66.12
N ASN A 487 -3.24 -27.92 -66.89
CA ASN A 487 -4.62 -27.74 -67.39
C ASN A 487 -5.62 -27.10 -66.45
#